data_017b80f390e3ca382a506950fab1b4dd
#
_entry.id   017b80f390e3ca382a506950fab1b4dd
#
_cell.length_a   1.000
_cell.length_b   1.000
_cell.length_c   1.000
_cell.angle_alpha   90.00
_cell.angle_beta   90.00
_cell.angle_gamma   90.00
#
_symmetry.space_group_name_H-M   'P 1'
#
loop_
_entity.id
_entity.type
_entity.pdbx_description
1 polymer ?
#
loop_
_entity_poly.entity_id
_entity_poly.type
_entity_poly.pdbx_seq_one_letter_code
_entity_poly.pdbx_strand_id
1 'polypeptide(L)'
;MLWTYGVETGRLTPEEFVAVTSTNIAKILNIYPMKGAMVPGADADIVVWDPTISKTIHPSTQKSIIEYNVFEGKEVTAQARYTLSRGDVIWAYGQNSQPRPGRGKFISRPPFASASKALSKWKSLNTPRKVERNPLNIPAGV
;
A
#
# COMPACT_ATOMS: atom_id res chain seq x y z
N MET A 1 -7.73 8.36 8.54
CA MET A 1 -8.44 7.06 8.73
C MET A 1 -7.55 6.03 9.43
N LEU A 2 -6.49 5.49 8.78
CA LEU A 2 -5.71 4.39 9.37
C LEU A 2 -5.00 4.76 10.68
N TRP A 3 -4.52 6.00 10.83
CA TRP A 3 -3.99 6.49 12.10
C TRP A 3 -5.08 6.54 13.16
N THR A 4 -6.17 7.26 12.89
CA THR A 4 -7.27 7.47 13.84
C THR A 4 -7.90 6.16 14.34
N TYR A 5 -8.20 5.24 13.42
CA TYR A 5 -8.88 3.97 13.76
C TYR A 5 -7.93 2.80 13.95
N GLY A 6 -6.66 2.98 13.71
CA GLY A 6 -5.61 1.98 13.91
C GLY A 6 -4.75 2.32 15.12
N VAL A 7 -3.99 3.42 15.01
CA VAL A 7 -2.98 3.77 16.03
C VAL A 7 -3.62 4.30 17.31
N GLU A 8 -4.51 5.28 17.20
CA GLU A 8 -5.15 5.88 18.39
C GLU A 8 -6.05 4.93 19.16
N THR A 9 -6.62 3.95 18.48
CA THR A 9 -7.42 2.91 19.14
C THR A 9 -6.56 1.76 19.68
N GLY A 10 -5.23 1.81 19.56
CA GLY A 10 -4.32 0.77 20.03
C GLY A 10 -4.33 -0.52 19.23
N ARG A 11 -4.95 -0.54 18.05
CA ARG A 11 -4.98 -1.72 17.14
C ARG A 11 -3.67 -1.89 16.39
N LEU A 12 -2.94 -0.80 16.20
CA LEU A 12 -1.62 -0.75 15.56
C LEU A 12 -0.69 0.10 16.38
N THR A 13 0.57 -0.29 16.49
CA THR A 13 1.62 0.62 16.94
C THR A 13 2.00 1.59 15.82
N PRO A 14 2.69 2.72 16.10
CA PRO A 14 3.24 3.59 15.07
C PRO A 14 4.18 2.86 14.11
N GLU A 15 4.97 1.91 14.61
CA GLU A 15 5.88 1.09 13.81
C GLU A 15 5.12 0.18 12.86
N GLU A 16 4.05 -0.46 13.32
CA GLU A 16 3.17 -1.28 12.49
C GLU A 16 2.45 -0.44 11.44
N PHE A 17 2.02 0.78 11.79
CA PHE A 17 1.47 1.73 10.82
C PHE A 17 2.48 2.01 9.70
N VAL A 18 3.74 2.29 10.02
CA VAL A 18 4.80 2.49 9.00
C VAL A 18 5.03 1.21 8.21
N ALA A 19 5.05 0.06 8.88
CA ALA A 19 5.25 -1.22 8.20
C ALA A 19 4.17 -1.50 7.15
N VAL A 20 2.89 -1.32 7.47
CA VAL A 20 1.77 -1.63 6.55
C VAL A 20 1.59 -0.58 5.46
N THR A 21 1.97 0.68 5.70
CA THR A 21 1.80 1.77 4.73
C THR A 21 3.01 1.99 3.82
N SER A 22 4.19 1.49 4.19
CA SER A 22 5.45 1.77 3.48
C SER A 22 6.32 0.53 3.30
N THR A 23 6.91 0.02 4.38
CA THR A 23 7.98 -0.99 4.32
C THR A 23 7.52 -2.30 3.68
N ASN A 24 6.37 -2.82 4.06
CA ASN A 24 5.86 -4.09 3.53
C ASN A 24 5.47 -3.95 2.05
N ILE A 25 4.90 -2.81 1.66
CA ILE A 25 4.58 -2.50 0.27
C ILE A 25 5.86 -2.48 -0.57
N ALA A 26 6.92 -1.81 -0.09
CA ALA A 26 8.22 -1.79 -0.76
C ALA A 26 8.84 -3.19 -0.94
N LYS A 27 8.70 -4.06 0.08
CA LYS A 27 9.13 -5.47 0.01
C LYS A 27 8.31 -6.27 -1.01
N ILE A 28 6.98 -6.13 -1.01
CA ILE A 28 6.08 -6.79 -1.98
C ILE A 28 6.42 -6.37 -3.41
N LEU A 29 6.71 -5.09 -3.63
CA LEU A 29 7.07 -4.55 -4.93
C LEU A 29 8.52 -4.83 -5.33
N ASN A 30 9.33 -5.45 -4.46
CA ASN A 30 10.75 -5.73 -4.66
C ASN A 30 11.59 -4.47 -4.94
N ILE A 31 11.29 -3.37 -4.23
CA ILE A 31 12.02 -2.10 -4.30
C ILE A 31 12.64 -1.69 -2.95
N TYR A 32 12.49 -2.54 -1.91
CA TYR A 32 13.17 -2.38 -0.64
C TYR A 32 14.65 -2.78 -0.77
N PRO A 33 15.62 -2.08 -0.14
CA PRO A 33 15.48 -0.93 0.76
C PRO A 33 15.54 0.43 0.07
N MET A 34 15.61 0.51 -1.27
CA MET A 34 15.65 1.78 -1.99
C MET A 34 14.43 2.66 -1.65
N LYS A 35 13.27 2.02 -1.46
CA LYS A 35 12.05 2.62 -0.91
C LYS A 35 11.63 1.88 0.35
N GLY A 36 10.86 2.56 1.23
CA GLY A 36 10.31 1.95 2.43
C GLY A 36 11.30 1.77 3.59
N ALA A 37 12.46 2.41 3.53
CA ALA A 37 13.46 2.43 4.58
C ALA A 37 14.07 3.84 4.72
N MET A 38 14.48 4.18 5.94
CA MET A 38 15.25 5.38 6.25
C MET A 38 16.70 4.97 6.57
N VAL A 39 17.45 4.62 5.53
CA VAL A 39 18.84 4.18 5.64
C VAL A 39 19.71 4.91 4.61
N PRO A 40 21.02 5.07 4.85
CA PRO A 40 21.92 5.63 3.85
C PRO A 40 21.83 4.87 2.52
N GLY A 41 21.69 5.60 1.42
CA GLY A 41 21.53 5.05 0.07
C GLY A 41 20.07 4.79 -0.36
N ALA A 42 19.09 4.88 0.55
CA ALA A 42 17.67 4.89 0.18
C ALA A 42 17.24 6.26 -0.36
N ASP A 43 16.17 6.29 -1.14
CA ASP A 43 15.55 7.54 -1.55
C ASP A 43 14.92 8.27 -0.34
N ALA A 44 15.15 9.56 -0.22
CA ALA A 44 14.57 10.39 0.83
C ALA A 44 13.08 10.71 0.54
N ASP A 45 12.26 9.66 0.47
CA ASP A 45 10.80 9.74 0.40
C ASP A 45 10.26 9.66 1.84
N ILE A 46 10.02 10.81 2.44
CA ILE A 46 9.75 10.92 3.88
C ILE A 46 8.44 11.66 4.10
N VAL A 47 7.62 11.15 5.01
CA VAL A 47 6.45 11.86 5.53
C VAL A 47 6.70 12.23 6.98
N VAL A 48 6.62 13.51 7.28
CA VAL A 48 6.60 14.01 8.66
C VAL A 48 5.13 14.05 9.10
N TRP A 49 4.78 13.20 10.03
CA TRP A 49 3.42 13.02 10.51
C TRP A 49 3.19 13.84 11.78
N ASP A 50 2.11 14.62 11.83
CA ASP A 50 1.72 15.39 13.02
C ASP A 50 0.45 14.78 13.61
N PRO A 51 0.52 14.13 14.77
CA PRO A 51 -0.62 13.44 15.38
C PRO A 51 -1.62 14.44 16.02
N THR A 52 -1.26 15.70 16.18
CA THR A 52 -2.09 16.70 16.89
C THR A 52 -3.09 17.42 15.99
N ILE A 53 -2.91 17.34 14.68
CA ILE A 53 -3.77 18.03 13.71
C ILE A 53 -4.98 17.16 13.41
N SER A 54 -6.19 17.68 13.66
CA SER A 54 -7.44 17.04 13.26
C SER A 54 -8.09 17.75 12.08
N LYS A 55 -8.88 17.04 11.32
CA LYS A 55 -9.73 17.59 10.26
C LYS A 55 -10.94 16.69 9.98
N THR A 56 -11.98 17.29 9.44
CA THR A 56 -13.09 16.56 8.81
C THR A 56 -12.75 16.28 7.35
N ILE A 57 -12.95 15.05 6.92
CA ILE A 57 -12.75 14.67 5.52
C ILE A 57 -13.84 15.31 4.67
N HIS A 58 -13.42 16.06 3.65
CA HIS A 58 -14.33 16.67 2.69
C HIS A 58 -13.70 16.62 1.28
N PRO A 59 -14.47 16.36 0.21
CA PRO A 59 -13.94 16.28 -1.15
C PRO A 59 -13.15 17.53 -1.57
N SER A 60 -13.63 18.73 -1.22
CA SER A 60 -12.98 20.00 -1.55
C SER A 60 -11.61 20.20 -0.92
N THR A 61 -11.28 19.45 0.14
CA THR A 61 -9.96 19.53 0.81
C THR A 61 -8.96 18.55 0.23
N GLN A 62 -9.39 17.73 -0.71
CA GLN A 62 -8.52 16.73 -1.36
C GLN A 62 -8.00 17.27 -2.70
N LYS A 63 -6.83 16.76 -3.11
CA LYS A 63 -6.23 17.07 -4.41
C LYS A 63 -6.71 16.10 -5.52
N SER A 64 -7.74 15.33 -5.25
CA SER A 64 -8.38 14.45 -6.20
C SER A 64 -9.34 15.24 -7.10
N ILE A 65 -9.45 14.81 -8.36
CA ILE A 65 -10.44 15.34 -9.32
C ILE A 65 -11.86 14.83 -9.02
N ILE A 66 -11.97 13.79 -8.18
CA ILE A 66 -13.24 13.15 -7.83
C ILE A 66 -13.98 14.03 -6.82
N GLU A 67 -15.26 14.30 -7.09
CA GLU A 67 -16.10 15.20 -6.29
C GLU A 67 -16.72 14.55 -5.05
N TYR A 68 -16.42 13.30 -4.75
CA TYR A 68 -16.92 12.59 -3.58
C TYR A 68 -15.82 11.84 -2.84
N ASN A 69 -16.07 11.54 -1.58
CA ASN A 69 -15.21 10.67 -0.75
C ASN A 69 -16.07 9.75 0.11
N VAL A 70 -15.81 8.45 0.08
CA VAL A 70 -16.53 7.44 0.89
C VAL A 70 -16.42 7.66 2.40
N PHE A 71 -15.48 8.47 2.85
CA PHE A 71 -15.27 8.84 4.24
C PHE A 71 -15.66 10.28 4.55
N GLU A 72 -16.40 10.93 3.66
CA GLU A 72 -16.85 12.31 3.85
C GLU A 72 -17.59 12.47 5.19
N GLY A 73 -17.36 13.61 5.85
CA GLY A 73 -17.93 13.93 7.15
C GLY A 73 -17.25 13.25 8.34
N LYS A 74 -16.32 12.29 8.13
CA LYS A 74 -15.58 11.69 9.24
C LYS A 74 -14.48 12.63 9.73
N GLU A 75 -14.43 12.80 11.04
CA GLU A 75 -13.31 13.46 11.71
C GLU A 75 -12.13 12.49 11.82
N VAL A 76 -10.95 12.97 11.47
CA VAL A 76 -9.70 12.22 11.56
C VAL A 76 -8.63 13.08 12.21
N THR A 77 -7.84 12.46 13.03
CA THR A 77 -6.66 13.01 13.67
C THR A 77 -5.41 12.60 12.89
N ALA A 78 -4.33 13.29 13.12
CA ALA A 78 -3.05 13.15 12.46
C ALA A 78 -3.07 13.45 10.95
N GLN A 79 -2.14 14.30 10.57
CA GLN A 79 -1.96 14.78 9.20
C GLN A 79 -0.48 14.73 8.81
N ALA A 80 -0.22 14.55 7.52
CA ALA A 80 1.10 14.79 6.98
C ALA A 80 1.41 16.29 7.10
N ARG A 81 2.41 16.66 7.90
CA ARG A 81 2.91 18.03 8.01
C ARG A 81 3.83 18.40 6.85
N TYR A 82 4.72 17.47 6.50
CA TYR A 82 5.55 17.58 5.31
C TYR A 82 5.58 16.23 4.59
N THR A 83 5.62 16.29 3.26
CA THR A 83 5.93 15.14 2.42
C THR A 83 7.11 15.48 1.53
N LEU A 84 8.15 14.69 1.63
CA LEU A 84 9.35 14.81 0.82
C LEU A 84 9.39 13.68 -0.20
N SER A 85 9.88 13.96 -1.38
CA SER A 85 10.17 12.96 -2.40
C SER A 85 11.56 13.20 -2.95
N ARG A 86 12.45 12.23 -2.75
CA ARG A 86 13.88 12.33 -3.04
C ARG A 86 14.52 13.60 -2.48
N GLY A 87 14.17 13.95 -1.24
CA GLY A 87 14.68 15.09 -0.52
C GLY A 87 13.99 16.44 -0.79
N ASP A 88 13.19 16.55 -1.86
CA ASP A 88 12.44 17.77 -2.13
C ASP A 88 11.11 17.76 -1.39
N VAL A 89 10.78 18.87 -0.71
CA VAL A 89 9.45 19.05 -0.10
C VAL A 89 8.42 19.26 -1.20
N ILE A 90 7.50 18.30 -1.34
CA ILE A 90 6.43 18.33 -2.35
C ILE A 90 5.08 18.72 -1.75
N TRP A 91 4.96 18.65 -0.44
CA TRP A 91 3.76 19.02 0.31
C TRP A 91 4.16 19.59 1.66
N ALA A 92 3.55 20.71 2.05
CA ALA A 92 3.62 21.27 3.38
C ALA A 92 2.22 21.69 3.84
N TYR A 93 1.84 21.29 5.04
CA TYR A 93 0.53 21.62 5.62
C TYR A 93 0.33 23.14 5.71
N GLY A 94 -0.84 23.61 5.32
CA GLY A 94 -1.16 25.04 5.31
C GLY A 94 -0.50 25.83 4.17
N GLN A 95 0.28 25.21 3.31
CA GLN A 95 0.90 25.86 2.15
C GLN A 95 0.29 25.36 0.83
N ASN A 96 0.20 26.24 -0.16
CA ASN A 96 -0.22 25.86 -1.50
C ASN A 96 0.96 25.24 -2.27
N SER A 97 1.31 24.02 -1.90
CA SER A 97 2.41 23.30 -2.54
C SER A 97 1.98 22.80 -3.93
N GLN A 98 2.72 23.22 -4.94
CA GLN A 98 2.53 22.75 -6.33
C GLN A 98 3.75 21.89 -6.71
N PRO A 99 3.63 20.56 -6.74
CA PRO A 99 4.71 19.70 -7.18
C PRO A 99 5.01 19.96 -8.67
N ARG A 100 6.30 20.05 -8.99
CA ARG A 100 6.73 20.26 -10.39
C ARG A 100 6.37 19.01 -11.23
N PRO A 101 5.68 19.17 -12.37
CA PRO A 101 5.43 18.07 -13.30
C PRO A 101 6.75 17.44 -13.80
N GLY A 102 6.70 16.16 -14.19
CA GLY A 102 7.84 15.47 -14.81
C GLY A 102 8.97 15.05 -13.87
N ARG A 103 8.85 15.25 -12.54
CA ARG A 103 9.90 14.87 -11.58
C ARG A 103 9.95 13.37 -11.26
N GLY A 104 8.97 12.59 -11.70
CA GLY A 104 8.95 11.14 -11.52
C GLY A 104 10.13 10.46 -12.21
N LYS A 105 10.69 9.41 -11.58
CA LYS A 105 11.73 8.55 -12.16
C LYS A 105 11.26 7.10 -12.12
N PHE A 106 11.48 6.38 -13.21
CA PHE A 106 11.24 4.94 -13.23
C PHE A 106 12.18 4.23 -12.25
N ILE A 107 11.64 3.31 -11.46
CA ILE A 107 12.42 2.49 -10.56
C ILE A 107 12.60 1.12 -11.22
N SER A 108 13.83 0.82 -11.64
CA SER A 108 14.18 -0.52 -12.07
C SER A 108 14.21 -1.46 -10.87
N ARG A 109 13.57 -2.60 -10.99
CA ARG A 109 13.55 -3.63 -9.95
C ARG A 109 13.98 -4.97 -10.53
N PRO A 110 14.75 -5.77 -9.76
CA PRO A 110 15.11 -7.12 -10.21
C PRO A 110 13.88 -8.03 -10.23
N PRO A 111 13.93 -9.17 -10.95
CA PRO A 111 12.90 -10.19 -10.89
C PRO A 111 12.65 -10.65 -9.46
N PHE A 112 11.38 -10.81 -9.10
CA PHE A 112 10.98 -11.27 -7.76
C PHE A 112 10.80 -12.79 -7.78
N ALA A 113 11.84 -13.52 -7.42
CA ALA A 113 11.88 -14.99 -7.48
C ALA A 113 10.73 -15.67 -6.72
N SER A 114 10.29 -15.09 -5.59
CA SER A 114 9.14 -15.59 -4.82
C SER A 114 7.84 -15.56 -5.62
N ALA A 115 7.58 -14.50 -6.38
CA ALA A 115 6.39 -14.40 -7.24
C ALA A 115 6.45 -15.41 -8.39
N SER A 116 7.62 -15.59 -9.01
CA SER A 116 7.82 -16.57 -10.08
C SER A 116 7.61 -18.00 -9.59
N LYS A 117 8.13 -18.35 -8.41
CA LYS A 117 7.92 -19.66 -7.78
C LYS A 117 6.45 -19.89 -7.43
N ALA A 118 5.78 -18.88 -6.86
CA ALA A 118 4.36 -18.95 -6.54
C ALA A 118 3.50 -19.17 -7.80
N LEU A 119 3.81 -18.47 -8.89
CA LEU A 119 3.11 -18.64 -10.17
C LEU A 119 3.31 -20.03 -10.77
N SER A 120 4.53 -20.58 -10.70
CA SER A 120 4.83 -21.93 -11.17
C SER A 120 4.05 -22.99 -10.37
N LYS A 121 4.02 -22.85 -9.04
CA LYS A 121 3.23 -23.71 -8.15
C LYS A 121 1.73 -23.59 -8.45
N TRP A 122 1.22 -22.37 -8.61
CA TRP A 122 -0.17 -22.12 -8.98
C TRP A 122 -0.55 -22.81 -10.30
N LYS A 123 0.27 -22.66 -11.33
CA LYS A 123 0.06 -23.32 -12.62
C LYS A 123 -0.02 -24.84 -12.48
N SER A 124 0.89 -25.45 -11.70
CA SER A 124 0.88 -26.90 -11.48
C SER A 124 -0.36 -27.39 -10.73
N LEU A 125 -0.86 -26.59 -9.77
CA LEU A 125 -2.07 -26.92 -9.00
C LEU A 125 -3.35 -26.79 -9.83
N ASN A 126 -3.39 -25.86 -10.77
CA ASN A 126 -4.55 -25.59 -11.61
C ASN A 126 -4.51 -26.35 -12.96
N THR A 127 -3.48 -27.14 -13.22
CA THR A 127 -3.44 -27.97 -14.43
C THR A 127 -4.52 -29.05 -14.33
N PRO A 128 -5.45 -29.14 -15.29
CA PRO A 128 -6.48 -30.15 -15.29
C PRO A 128 -5.88 -31.57 -15.27
N ARG A 129 -6.34 -32.40 -14.38
CA ARG A 129 -5.92 -33.80 -14.28
C ARG A 129 -7.09 -34.70 -14.68
N LYS A 130 -6.80 -35.70 -15.48
CA LYS A 130 -7.79 -36.75 -15.78
C LYS A 130 -8.12 -37.50 -14.48
N VAL A 131 -9.37 -37.47 -14.10
CA VAL A 131 -9.87 -38.27 -12.99
C VAL A 131 -10.44 -39.57 -13.57
N GLU A 132 -9.81 -40.69 -13.28
CA GLU A 132 -10.37 -41.98 -13.61
C GLU A 132 -11.54 -42.24 -12.66
N ARG A 133 -12.75 -42.19 -13.20
CA ARG A 133 -13.96 -42.58 -12.49
C ARG A 133 -14.14 -44.06 -12.69
N ASN A 134 -14.03 -44.88 -11.65
CA ASN A 134 -14.47 -46.24 -11.71
C ASN A 134 -15.95 -46.25 -12.15
N PRO A 135 -16.33 -46.99 -13.18
CA PRO A 135 -17.73 -47.13 -13.50
C PRO A 135 -18.43 -47.67 -12.25
N LEU A 136 -19.49 -46.98 -11.83
CA LEU A 136 -20.34 -47.47 -10.75
C LEU A 136 -20.73 -48.88 -11.10
N ASN A 137 -20.29 -49.87 -10.31
CA ASN A 137 -20.80 -51.22 -10.36
C ASN A 137 -22.24 -51.16 -9.86
N ILE A 138 -23.17 -50.84 -10.77
CA ILE A 138 -24.59 -50.94 -10.50
C ILE A 138 -24.87 -52.45 -10.65
N PRO A 139 -25.22 -53.16 -9.56
CA PRO A 139 -25.60 -54.56 -9.68
C PRO A 139 -26.82 -54.61 -10.60
N ALA A 140 -26.72 -55.37 -11.67
CA ALA A 140 -27.84 -55.63 -12.54
C ALA A 140 -28.87 -56.43 -11.75
N GLY A 141 -30.05 -55.86 -11.54
CA GLY A 141 -31.23 -56.58 -11.13
C GLY A 141 -31.62 -56.43 -9.64
N VAL A 142 -32.58 -55.61 -9.39
CA VAL A 142 -33.75 -55.91 -8.56
C VAL A 142 -34.95 -55.42 -9.36
#